data_910543f6191496b1f53f063c1b7f0ad2
#
_entry.id   910543f6191496b1f53f063c1b7f0ad2
#
_cell.length_a   1.000
_cell.length_b   1.000
_cell.length_c   1.000
_cell.angle_alpha   90.00
_cell.angle_beta   90.00
_cell.angle_gamma   90.00
#
_symmetry.space_group_name_H-M   'P 1'
#
loop_
_entity.id
_entity.type
_entity.pdbx_description
1 polymer ?
#
loop_
_entity_poly.entity_id
_entity_poly.type
_entity_poly.pdbx_seq_one_letter_code
_entity_poly.pdbx_strand_id
1 'polypeptide(L)'
;MARVARSPRTTARGPVHPLTDLPSLLPQADVVVLSTPLTEATRGLVNADFLGRMKDGALLVNVARGPVVDTKALLTEVESGRLTAALDVTDPEPLPPGHPLWHAPGVLISPHVGGPTSAFLPRAKRLVAEQLRRFVNQEPLANVILTTGAEGV
;
A
#
# COMPACT_ATOMS: atom_id res chain seq x y z
N MET A 1 8.18 -15.77 -2.65
CA MET A 1 7.47 -14.50 -2.32
C MET A 1 6.79 -14.67 -0.98
N ALA A 2 7.20 -13.90 0.03
CA ALA A 2 6.49 -13.78 1.30
C ALA A 2 5.32 -12.80 1.15
N ARG A 3 4.23 -13.05 1.88
CA ARG A 3 3.06 -12.17 1.94
C ARG A 3 2.82 -11.83 3.40
N VAL A 4 2.59 -10.54 3.67
CA VAL A 4 2.39 -10.04 5.03
C VAL A 4 1.04 -9.30 5.10
N ALA A 5 0.31 -9.48 6.18
CA ALA A 5 -0.93 -8.76 6.46
C ALA A 5 -1.14 -8.61 7.97
N ARG A 6 -2.14 -7.78 8.35
CA ARG A 6 -2.50 -7.56 9.75
C ARG A 6 -2.76 -8.87 10.52
N SER A 7 -3.46 -9.81 9.87
CA SER A 7 -3.82 -11.10 10.48
C SER A 7 -3.16 -12.24 9.73
N PRO A 8 -2.42 -13.14 10.41
CA PRO A 8 -1.83 -14.32 9.80
C PRO A 8 -2.94 -15.27 9.34
N ARG A 9 -2.70 -15.96 8.23
CA ARG A 9 -3.62 -16.97 7.69
C ARG A 9 -2.93 -17.83 6.65
N THR A 10 -3.50 -18.99 6.36
CA THR A 10 -3.10 -19.82 5.23
C THR A 10 -4.05 -19.61 4.06
N THR A 11 -3.53 -19.49 2.86
CA THR A 11 -4.30 -19.37 1.62
C THR A 11 -3.86 -20.45 0.63
N ALA A 12 -4.60 -20.64 -0.46
CA ALA A 12 -4.20 -21.55 -1.56
C ALA A 12 -2.80 -21.20 -2.14
N ARG A 13 -2.31 -19.99 -1.92
CA ARG A 13 -0.98 -19.55 -2.37
C ARG A 13 0.09 -19.62 -1.27
N GLY A 14 -0.19 -20.32 -0.15
CA GLY A 14 0.71 -20.47 1.00
C GLY A 14 0.42 -19.49 2.16
N PRO A 15 1.32 -19.41 3.14
CA PRO A 15 1.13 -18.62 4.35
C PRO A 15 1.12 -17.10 4.08
N VAL A 16 0.39 -16.38 4.92
CA VAL A 16 0.43 -14.93 5.06
C VAL A 16 0.92 -14.65 6.47
N HIS A 17 2.06 -13.99 6.57
CA HIS A 17 2.74 -13.66 7.81
C HIS A 17 2.10 -12.46 8.51
N PRO A 18 2.15 -12.37 9.83
CA PRO A 18 1.79 -11.15 10.56
C PRO A 18 2.85 -10.06 10.38
N LEU A 19 2.49 -8.82 10.71
CA LEU A 19 3.45 -7.68 10.67
C LEU A 19 4.65 -7.88 11.61
N THR A 20 4.50 -8.64 12.68
CA THR A 20 5.58 -8.98 13.63
C THR A 20 6.73 -9.76 13.01
N ASP A 21 6.52 -10.40 11.86
CA ASP A 21 7.55 -11.15 11.15
C ASP A 21 8.39 -10.26 10.22
N LEU A 22 7.99 -8.99 9.99
CA LEU A 22 8.72 -8.05 9.12
C LEU A 22 10.22 -7.96 9.45
N PRO A 23 10.66 -7.86 10.73
CA PRO A 23 12.08 -7.77 11.04
C PRO A 23 12.92 -8.94 10.52
N SER A 24 12.35 -10.13 10.39
CA SER A 24 13.02 -11.31 9.85
C SER A 24 12.90 -11.46 8.33
N LEU A 25 11.86 -10.87 7.72
CA LEU A 25 11.57 -10.99 6.29
C LEU A 25 12.27 -9.92 5.47
N LEU A 26 12.34 -8.68 5.98
CA LEU A 26 12.91 -7.53 5.26
C LEU A 26 14.36 -7.73 4.83
N PRO A 27 15.26 -8.29 5.67
CA PRO A 27 16.66 -8.51 5.27
C PRO A 27 16.84 -9.53 4.13
N GLN A 28 15.80 -10.30 3.81
CA GLN A 28 15.83 -11.34 2.78
C GLN A 28 15.14 -10.91 1.49
N ALA A 29 14.48 -9.73 1.50
CA ALA A 29 13.67 -9.28 0.38
C ALA A 29 14.48 -8.38 -0.57
N ASP A 30 14.58 -8.77 -1.83
CA ASP A 30 15.14 -7.92 -2.89
C ASP A 30 14.13 -6.87 -3.37
N VAL A 31 12.84 -7.14 -3.22
CA VAL A 31 11.73 -6.22 -3.58
C VAL A 31 10.67 -6.26 -2.49
N VAL A 32 10.30 -5.09 -1.99
CA VAL A 32 9.20 -4.92 -1.04
C VAL A 32 8.08 -4.13 -1.72
N VAL A 33 6.88 -4.72 -1.83
CA VAL A 33 5.72 -4.09 -2.45
C VAL A 33 4.67 -3.76 -1.40
N LEU A 34 4.30 -2.48 -1.32
CA LEU A 34 3.24 -1.98 -0.45
C LEU A 34 1.91 -1.95 -1.21
N SER A 35 0.92 -2.69 -0.71
CA SER A 35 -0.46 -2.73 -1.24
C SER A 35 -1.51 -2.68 -0.12
N THR A 36 -1.13 -2.17 1.04
CA THR A 36 -1.98 -2.06 2.22
C THR A 36 -2.87 -0.82 2.16
N PRO A 37 -4.10 -0.83 2.71
CA PRO A 37 -4.88 0.40 2.84
C PRO A 37 -4.21 1.36 3.83
N LEU A 38 -4.46 2.66 3.66
CA LEU A 38 -4.06 3.67 4.64
C LEU A 38 -5.05 3.64 5.81
N THR A 39 -4.54 3.37 6.99
CA THR A 39 -5.25 3.39 8.27
C THR A 39 -4.33 4.01 9.32
N GLU A 40 -4.82 4.28 10.51
CA GLU A 40 -3.99 4.70 11.66
C GLU A 40 -2.81 3.74 11.90
N ALA A 41 -3.06 2.44 11.79
CA ALA A 41 -2.04 1.40 12.01
C ALA A 41 -1.02 1.26 10.87
N THR A 42 -1.30 1.80 9.68
CA THR A 42 -0.41 1.70 8.51
C THR A 42 0.20 3.04 8.09
N ARG A 43 -0.26 4.14 8.67
CA ARG A 43 0.37 5.44 8.49
C ARG A 43 1.79 5.41 9.06
N GLY A 44 2.77 5.78 8.25
CA GLY A 44 4.18 5.75 8.63
C GLY A 44 4.72 4.35 8.99
N LEU A 45 4.06 3.29 8.52
CA LEU A 45 4.52 1.91 8.72
C LEU A 45 5.95 1.73 8.20
N VAL A 46 6.24 2.33 7.04
CA VAL A 46 7.56 2.28 6.41
C VAL A 46 8.35 3.51 6.87
N ASN A 47 8.87 3.42 8.07
CA ASN A 47 9.72 4.40 8.73
C ASN A 47 11.21 4.06 8.57
N ALA A 48 12.08 4.82 9.22
CA ALA A 48 13.53 4.60 9.18
C ALA A 48 13.95 3.21 9.67
N ASP A 49 13.32 2.67 10.73
CA ASP A 49 13.63 1.31 11.22
C ASP A 49 13.25 0.24 10.19
N PHE A 50 12.06 0.39 9.56
CA PHE A 50 11.64 -0.52 8.50
C PHE A 50 12.61 -0.49 7.32
N LEU A 51 12.92 0.71 6.82
CA LEU A 51 13.84 0.89 5.69
C LEU A 51 15.24 0.41 6.02
N GLY A 52 15.74 0.69 7.22
CA GLY A 52 17.04 0.24 7.70
C GLY A 52 17.19 -1.28 7.79
N ARG A 53 16.07 -2.03 7.86
CA ARG A 53 16.07 -3.51 7.84
C ARG A 53 16.03 -4.09 6.43
N MET A 54 15.69 -3.30 5.42
CA MET A 54 15.72 -3.76 4.04
C MET A 54 17.16 -4.04 3.59
N LYS A 55 17.33 -5.04 2.75
CA LYS A 55 18.61 -5.41 2.16
C LYS A 55 19.17 -4.27 1.32
N ASP A 56 20.48 -4.05 1.36
CA ASP A 56 21.17 -3.10 0.49
C ASP A 56 20.93 -3.47 -0.98
N GLY A 57 20.62 -2.47 -1.78
CA GLY A 57 20.23 -2.63 -3.18
C GLY A 57 18.77 -3.04 -3.40
N ALA A 58 17.97 -3.21 -2.34
CA ALA A 58 16.56 -3.59 -2.49
C ALA A 58 15.71 -2.46 -3.09
N LEU A 59 14.62 -2.87 -3.75
CA LEU A 59 13.62 -1.99 -4.32
C LEU A 59 12.37 -1.89 -3.42
N LEU A 60 11.99 -0.67 -3.04
CA LEU A 60 10.69 -0.38 -2.44
C LEU A 60 9.70 0.02 -3.53
N VAL A 61 8.54 -0.65 -3.60
CA VAL A 61 7.44 -0.30 -4.51
C VAL A 61 6.24 0.15 -3.68
N ASN A 62 5.77 1.38 -3.90
CA ASN A 62 4.56 1.87 -3.24
C ASN A 62 3.43 2.08 -4.25
N VAL A 63 2.47 1.15 -4.27
CA VAL A 63 1.20 1.23 -4.99
C VAL A 63 0.01 1.27 -4.03
N ALA A 64 0.27 1.61 -2.79
CA ALA A 64 -0.72 1.71 -1.70
C ALA A 64 -1.26 3.13 -1.56
N ARG A 65 -0.64 3.90 -0.65
CA ARG A 65 -0.89 5.34 -0.41
C ARG A 65 0.40 5.99 0.06
N GLY A 66 0.63 7.27 -0.30
CA GLY A 66 1.83 8.02 0.06
C GLY A 66 2.15 7.97 1.56
N PRO A 67 1.23 8.36 2.45
CA PRO A 67 1.47 8.41 3.89
C PRO A 67 1.74 7.07 4.59
N VAL A 68 1.76 5.94 3.87
CA VAL A 68 2.26 4.66 4.41
C VAL A 68 3.77 4.69 4.59
N VAL A 69 4.47 5.53 3.81
CA VAL A 69 5.92 5.69 3.83
C VAL A 69 6.27 7.04 4.44
N ASP A 70 7.24 7.05 5.35
CA ASP A 70 7.92 8.28 5.76
C ASP A 70 8.81 8.76 4.61
N THR A 71 8.38 9.80 3.93
CA THR A 71 9.06 10.36 2.76
C THR A 71 10.47 10.83 3.09
N LYS A 72 10.69 11.40 4.29
CA LYS A 72 12.00 11.89 4.72
C LYS A 72 12.97 10.73 4.98
N ALA A 73 12.51 9.68 5.63
CA ALA A 73 13.29 8.48 5.85
C ALA A 73 13.65 7.80 4.50
N LEU A 74 12.69 7.72 3.56
CA LEU A 74 12.95 7.16 2.23
C LEU A 74 13.99 7.98 1.47
N LEU A 75 13.90 9.32 1.50
CA LEU A 75 14.89 10.21 0.87
C LEU A 75 16.31 9.89 1.33
N THR A 76 16.53 9.75 2.63
CA THR A 76 17.84 9.40 3.18
C THR A 76 18.41 8.13 2.56
N GLU A 77 17.57 7.11 2.38
CA GLU A 77 17.99 5.81 1.86
C GLU A 77 18.26 5.81 0.34
N VAL A 78 17.47 6.55 -0.42
CA VAL A 78 17.69 6.63 -1.88
C VAL A 78 18.82 7.60 -2.24
N GLU A 79 18.99 8.70 -1.51
CA GLU A 79 20.10 9.64 -1.70
C GLU A 79 21.47 9.01 -1.35
N SER A 80 21.50 8.12 -0.36
CA SER A 80 22.72 7.34 -0.04
C SER A 80 23.01 6.24 -1.08
N GLY A 81 22.09 5.96 -1.99
CA GLY A 81 22.17 4.88 -2.96
C GLY A 81 21.96 3.48 -2.37
N ARG A 82 21.56 3.38 -1.09
CA ARG A 82 21.34 2.09 -0.43
C ARG A 82 20.09 1.39 -0.92
N LEU A 83 19.00 2.14 -1.15
CA LEU A 83 17.75 1.61 -1.70
C LEU A 83 17.38 2.29 -3.02
N THR A 84 16.51 1.63 -3.76
CA THR A 84 15.80 2.20 -4.91
C THR A 84 14.30 2.22 -4.65
N ALA A 85 13.53 3.08 -5.35
CA ALA A 85 12.10 3.17 -5.13
C ALA A 85 11.30 3.34 -6.43
N ALA A 86 10.11 2.72 -6.48
CA ALA A 86 9.09 2.93 -7.51
C ALA A 86 7.77 3.34 -6.82
N LEU A 87 7.33 4.57 -7.07
CA LEU A 87 6.25 5.21 -6.34
C LEU A 87 5.12 5.59 -7.31
N ASP A 88 3.96 4.95 -7.19
CA ASP A 88 2.73 5.40 -7.86
C ASP A 88 1.97 6.42 -7.01
N VAL A 89 2.32 6.53 -5.74
CA VAL A 89 1.75 7.44 -4.76
C VAL A 89 2.84 8.06 -3.89
N THR A 90 2.68 9.34 -3.51
CA THR A 90 3.65 10.12 -2.73
C THR A 90 2.98 10.82 -1.55
N ASP A 91 3.78 11.34 -0.63
CA ASP A 91 3.34 12.24 0.43
C ASP A 91 4.32 13.42 0.53
N PRO A 92 3.86 14.66 0.22
CA PRO A 92 2.50 15.04 -0.21
C PRO A 92 2.14 14.53 -1.62
N GLU A 93 0.83 14.53 -1.92
CA GLU A 93 0.31 14.20 -3.25
C GLU A 93 -0.68 15.30 -3.71
N PRO A 94 -0.47 15.95 -4.89
CA PRO A 94 0.67 15.75 -5.78
C PRO A 94 1.99 16.21 -5.15
N LEU A 95 3.08 15.57 -5.60
CA LEU A 95 4.42 15.96 -5.14
C LEU A 95 4.78 17.36 -5.68
N PRO A 96 5.13 18.34 -4.83
CA PRO A 96 5.39 19.72 -5.27
C PRO A 96 6.54 19.82 -6.27
N PRO A 97 6.51 20.80 -7.18
CA PRO A 97 7.68 21.13 -8.01
C PRO A 97 8.90 21.38 -7.12
N GLY A 98 10.05 20.85 -7.50
CA GLY A 98 11.30 21.00 -6.74
C GLY A 98 11.43 20.11 -5.51
N HIS A 99 10.48 19.20 -5.25
CA HIS A 99 10.64 18.20 -4.19
C HIS A 99 11.85 17.28 -4.48
N PRO A 100 12.72 16.99 -3.49
CA PRO A 100 13.95 16.21 -3.72
C PRO A 100 13.72 14.84 -4.37
N LEU A 101 12.59 14.15 -4.11
CA LEU A 101 12.26 12.88 -4.75
C LEU A 101 12.25 12.92 -6.28
N TRP A 102 12.00 14.09 -6.92
CA TRP A 102 12.04 14.21 -8.39
C TRP A 102 13.43 13.94 -8.98
N HIS A 103 14.45 14.17 -8.21
CA HIS A 103 15.85 14.09 -8.64
C HIS A 103 16.64 13.04 -7.87
N ALA A 104 16.01 12.34 -6.92
CA ALA A 104 16.68 11.32 -6.12
C ALA A 104 17.13 10.14 -7.02
N PRO A 105 18.35 9.65 -6.85
CA PRO A 105 18.87 8.55 -7.67
C PRO A 105 18.07 7.27 -7.43
N GLY A 106 17.83 6.52 -8.50
CA GLY A 106 17.12 5.23 -8.40
C GLY A 106 15.63 5.33 -8.00
N VAL A 107 15.02 6.52 -8.11
CA VAL A 107 13.59 6.73 -7.86
C VAL A 107 12.83 6.85 -9.18
N LEU A 108 11.77 6.05 -9.34
CA LEU A 108 10.77 6.16 -10.40
C LEU A 108 9.44 6.61 -9.80
N ILE A 109 8.82 7.63 -10.37
CA ILE A 109 7.50 8.13 -9.92
C ILE A 109 6.51 8.03 -11.07
N SER A 110 5.32 7.46 -10.81
CA SER A 110 4.16 7.50 -11.71
C SER A 110 3.01 8.29 -11.07
N PRO A 111 2.14 8.93 -11.87
CA PRO A 111 1.17 9.90 -11.35
C PRO A 111 -0.14 9.25 -10.87
N HIS A 112 -0.07 8.29 -9.95
CA HIS A 112 -1.19 7.56 -9.36
C HIS A 112 -2.10 6.90 -10.41
N VAL A 113 -1.51 6.15 -11.30
CA VAL A 113 -2.20 5.51 -12.44
C VAL A 113 -2.23 3.98 -12.38
N GLY A 114 -1.73 3.38 -11.30
CA GLY A 114 -1.73 1.92 -11.13
C GLY A 114 -3.12 1.29 -10.99
N GLY A 115 -4.15 2.09 -10.62
CA GLY A 115 -5.53 1.63 -10.45
C GLY A 115 -6.34 1.45 -11.76
N PRO A 116 -6.31 2.40 -12.70
CA PRO A 116 -7.09 2.35 -13.94
C PRO A 116 -6.58 1.27 -14.91
N THR A 117 -6.97 0.03 -14.69
CA THR A 117 -6.68 -1.09 -15.58
C THR A 117 -7.89 -1.43 -16.44
N SER A 118 -7.70 -2.20 -17.52
CA SER A 118 -8.81 -2.71 -18.35
C SER A 118 -9.84 -3.52 -17.54
N ALA A 119 -9.44 -4.09 -16.41
CA ALA A 119 -10.32 -4.83 -15.52
C ALA A 119 -11.12 -3.93 -14.55
N PHE A 120 -10.73 -2.67 -14.35
CA PHE A 120 -11.36 -1.78 -13.35
C PHE A 120 -12.83 -1.49 -13.68
N LEU A 121 -13.11 -0.94 -14.85
CA LEU A 121 -14.48 -0.55 -15.24
C LEU A 121 -15.47 -1.72 -15.26
N PRO A 122 -15.16 -2.89 -15.84
CA PRO A 122 -16.07 -4.04 -15.81
C PRO A 122 -16.37 -4.51 -14.38
N ARG A 123 -15.38 -4.48 -13.49
CA ARG A 123 -15.56 -4.86 -12.07
C ARG A 123 -16.40 -3.84 -11.30
N ALA A 124 -16.12 -2.55 -11.49
CA ALA A 124 -16.88 -1.46 -10.87
C ALA A 124 -18.35 -1.49 -11.30
N LYS A 125 -18.63 -1.61 -12.61
CA LYS A 125 -20.00 -1.72 -13.13
C LYS A 125 -20.74 -2.91 -12.53
N ARG A 126 -20.11 -4.07 -12.47
CA ARG A 126 -20.72 -5.28 -11.88
C ARG A 126 -21.01 -5.07 -10.38
N LEU A 127 -20.09 -4.49 -9.64
CA LEU A 127 -20.30 -4.20 -8.22
C LEU A 127 -21.45 -3.24 -8.01
N VAL A 128 -21.50 -2.13 -8.75
CA VAL A 128 -22.60 -1.15 -8.66
C VAL A 128 -23.94 -1.78 -9.00
N ALA A 129 -24.02 -2.54 -10.09
CA ALA A 129 -25.26 -3.23 -10.48
C ALA A 129 -25.74 -4.21 -9.39
N GLU A 130 -24.82 -4.97 -8.81
CA GLU A 130 -25.13 -5.89 -7.71
C GLU A 130 -25.62 -5.16 -6.45
N GLN A 131 -24.98 -4.06 -6.08
CA GLN A 131 -25.42 -3.24 -4.93
C GLN A 131 -26.81 -2.65 -5.14
N LEU A 132 -27.09 -2.11 -6.34
CA LEU A 132 -28.42 -1.60 -6.68
C LEU A 132 -29.48 -2.69 -6.63
N ARG A 133 -29.21 -3.87 -7.19
CA ARG A 133 -30.12 -5.01 -7.11
C ARG A 133 -30.43 -5.38 -5.65
N ARG A 134 -29.40 -5.49 -4.82
CA ARG A 134 -29.56 -5.78 -3.39
C ARG A 134 -30.40 -4.72 -2.68
N PHE A 135 -30.10 -3.45 -2.95
CA PHE A 135 -30.85 -2.33 -2.36
C PHE A 135 -32.33 -2.37 -2.72
N VAL A 136 -32.68 -2.57 -4.00
CA VAL A 136 -34.08 -2.68 -4.46
C VAL A 136 -34.80 -3.88 -3.84
N ASN A 137 -34.10 -5.01 -3.66
CA ASN A 137 -34.66 -6.23 -3.08
C ASN A 137 -34.63 -6.23 -1.54
N GLN A 138 -34.18 -5.16 -0.89
CA GLN A 138 -34.01 -5.09 0.58
C GLN A 138 -33.07 -6.20 1.11
N GLU A 139 -32.14 -6.67 0.29
CA GLU A 139 -31.08 -7.59 0.69
C GLU A 139 -29.92 -6.83 1.38
N PRO A 140 -29.17 -7.46 2.31
CA PRO A 140 -27.97 -6.85 2.88
C PRO A 140 -26.98 -6.47 1.79
N LEU A 141 -26.43 -5.23 1.88
CA LEU A 141 -25.39 -4.80 0.95
C LEU A 141 -24.11 -5.62 1.13
N ALA A 142 -23.39 -5.82 0.04
CA ALA A 142 -22.09 -6.48 0.07
C ALA A 142 -20.96 -5.45 0.32
N ASN A 143 -19.84 -5.91 0.89
CA ASN A 143 -18.64 -5.10 1.11
C ASN A 143 -18.88 -3.83 1.95
N VAL A 144 -19.75 -3.90 2.94
CA VAL A 144 -19.97 -2.80 3.88
C VAL A 144 -18.70 -2.61 4.71
N ILE A 145 -18.09 -1.42 4.64
CA ILE A 145 -16.85 -1.08 5.33
C ILE A 145 -17.15 -0.41 6.67
N LEU A 146 -18.18 0.43 6.71
CA LEU A 146 -18.64 1.12 7.91
C LEU A 146 -20.14 0.87 8.07
N THR A 147 -20.51 0.34 9.19
CA THR A 147 -21.88 0.43 9.70
C THR A 147 -21.88 1.58 10.70
N THR A 148 -22.64 2.65 10.43
CA THR A 148 -22.98 3.59 11.49
C THR A 148 -23.76 2.75 12.51
N GLY A 149 -23.16 2.51 13.67
CA GLY A 149 -23.84 1.86 14.77
C GLY A 149 -25.15 2.62 15.03
N ALA A 150 -26.25 1.91 15.04
CA ALA A 150 -27.43 2.36 15.70
C ALA A 150 -27.08 2.47 17.20
N GLU A 151 -26.48 3.58 17.61
CA GLU A 151 -26.52 3.98 19.00
C GLU A 151 -27.98 4.37 19.26
N GLY A 152 -28.57 3.64 20.19
CA GLY A 152 -29.98 3.64 20.48
C GLY A 152 -30.53 5.02 20.81
N VAL A 153 -31.74 5.24 20.37
CA VAL A 153 -32.74 6.13 20.97
C VAL A 153 -33.34 5.39 22.17
#